data_f63919ad60c8179a53fe96cfb3472bfd
#
_entry.id   f63919ad60c8179a53fe96cfb3472bfd
#
_cell.length_a   1.000
_cell.length_b   1.000
_cell.length_c   1.000
_cell.angle_alpha   90.00
_cell.angle_beta   90.00
_cell.angle_gamma   90.00
#
_symmetry.space_group_name_H-M   'P 1'
#
loop_
_entity.id
_entity.type
_entity.pdbx_description
1 polymer ?
#
loop_
_entity_poly.entity_id
_entity_poly.type
_entity_poly.pdbx_seq_one_letter_code
_entity_poly.pdbx_strand_id
1 'polypeptide(L)'
;LNFVSGIYLFHNRKKFSYRFFSVLSSGMGICYISFVLWASLSYFYAINPTEVLVNIVRHFNTLFMLLSLAIFLYNIRNKNSLVSFAITVILSIEVYAVLNQFLEMYRTTGIISSAELKGVTANRNITAFSIAIKLPYVLYLIFVSRRFLFKILYSLLIFLGLFCLSIIESRASFLAAGVIGVLLFLWSAYLSYKEKSLKHMFLNLYYLTPMFFAIIANQAYTSEKGADA
;
A
#
# COMPACT_ATOMS: atom_id res chain seq x y z
N LEU A 1 10.40 -18.13 7.90
CA LEU A 1 11.04 -17.56 6.69
C LEU A 1 12.34 -16.84 7.06
N ASN A 2 12.32 -15.89 8.00
CA ASN A 2 13.48 -15.08 8.40
C ASN A 2 14.67 -15.92 8.93
N PHE A 3 14.39 -17.02 9.65
CA PHE A 3 15.42 -17.92 10.14
C PHE A 3 16.18 -18.60 8.99
N VAL A 4 15.47 -19.14 8.00
CA VAL A 4 16.07 -19.77 6.81
C VAL A 4 16.85 -18.75 5.98
N SER A 5 16.28 -17.56 5.78
CA SER A 5 16.98 -16.45 5.10
C SER A 5 18.25 -16.05 5.85
N GLY A 6 18.19 -16.02 7.19
CA GLY A 6 19.35 -15.72 8.05
C GLY A 6 20.48 -16.72 7.88
N ILE A 7 20.19 -18.01 7.92
CA ILE A 7 21.17 -19.06 7.70
C ILE A 7 21.81 -18.93 6.32
N TYR A 8 21.00 -18.73 5.28
CA TYR A 8 21.49 -18.58 3.91
C TYR A 8 22.41 -17.35 3.76
N LEU A 9 22.03 -16.21 4.31
CA LEU A 9 22.80 -14.96 4.27
C LEU A 9 24.11 -15.09 5.07
N PHE A 10 24.05 -15.75 6.23
CA PHE A 10 25.24 -16.00 7.07
C PHE A 10 26.23 -16.91 6.37
N HIS A 11 25.76 -18.00 5.75
CA HIS A 11 26.62 -18.92 4.99
C HIS A 11 27.28 -18.22 3.80
N ASN A 12 26.58 -17.32 3.14
CA ASN A 12 27.07 -16.57 1.97
C ASN A 12 27.54 -15.15 2.31
N ARG A 13 27.88 -14.84 3.57
CA ARG A 13 28.18 -13.49 4.06
C ARG A 13 29.21 -12.73 3.24
N LYS A 14 30.26 -13.38 2.74
CA LYS A 14 31.32 -12.74 1.91
C LYS A 14 30.77 -12.19 0.60
N LYS A 15 29.77 -12.86 0.01
CA LYS A 15 29.15 -12.45 -1.25
C LYS A 15 28.14 -11.31 -1.06
N PHE A 16 27.49 -11.27 0.09
CA PHE A 16 26.40 -10.33 0.34
C PHE A 16 26.76 -9.15 1.25
N SER A 17 27.91 -9.16 1.92
CA SER A 17 28.30 -8.10 2.88
C SER A 17 28.26 -6.70 2.26
N TYR A 18 28.83 -6.51 1.08
CA TYR A 18 28.78 -5.21 0.38
C TYR A 18 27.34 -4.74 0.10
N ARG A 19 26.47 -5.66 -0.34
CA ARG A 19 25.07 -5.34 -0.64
C ARG A 19 24.28 -5.01 0.62
N PHE A 20 24.54 -5.72 1.70
CA PHE A 20 23.95 -5.48 3.01
C PHE A 20 24.27 -4.06 3.49
N PHE A 21 25.53 -3.67 3.47
CA PHE A 21 25.94 -2.31 3.83
C PHE A 21 25.39 -1.25 2.86
N SER A 22 25.33 -1.53 1.56
CA SER A 22 24.75 -0.62 0.58
C SER A 22 23.26 -0.35 0.83
N VAL A 23 22.48 -1.35 1.25
CA VAL A 23 21.06 -1.16 1.59
C VAL A 23 20.91 -0.37 2.89
N LEU A 24 21.71 -0.70 3.93
CA LEU A 24 21.67 0.01 5.20
C LEU A 24 22.13 1.47 5.08
N SER A 25 23.15 1.75 4.26
CA SER A 25 23.65 3.12 4.02
C SER A 25 22.82 3.92 3.03
N SER A 26 21.79 3.33 2.43
CA SER A 26 20.84 4.09 1.60
C SER A 26 20.04 5.07 2.48
N GLY A 27 19.55 6.17 1.88
CA GLY A 27 18.73 7.16 2.60
C GLY A 27 17.54 6.51 3.34
N MET A 28 16.86 5.56 2.71
CA MET A 28 15.77 4.79 3.32
C MET A 28 16.26 3.91 4.48
N GLY A 29 17.40 3.24 4.32
CA GLY A 29 18.01 2.41 5.36
C GLY A 29 18.38 3.24 6.60
N ILE A 30 19.02 4.38 6.39
CA ILE A 30 19.39 5.31 7.47
C ILE A 30 18.15 5.82 8.19
N CYS A 31 17.11 6.28 7.47
CA CYS A 31 15.86 6.73 8.08
C CYS A 31 15.20 5.62 8.91
N TYR A 32 15.17 4.39 8.40
CA TYR A 32 14.56 3.29 9.14
C TYR A 32 15.35 2.92 10.39
N ILE A 33 16.68 2.85 10.30
CA ILE A 33 17.55 2.58 11.46
C ILE A 33 17.38 3.69 12.51
N SER A 34 17.38 4.96 12.08
CA SER A 34 17.17 6.09 12.98
C SER A 34 15.82 6.02 13.68
N PHE A 35 14.76 5.62 12.96
CA PHE A 35 13.45 5.38 13.54
C PHE A 35 13.48 4.26 14.58
N VAL A 36 14.11 3.12 14.27
CA VAL A 36 14.20 1.98 15.22
C VAL A 36 14.99 2.38 16.47
N LEU A 37 16.08 3.11 16.32
CA LEU A 37 16.88 3.63 17.45
C LEU A 37 16.04 4.58 18.30
N TRP A 38 15.35 5.53 17.68
CA TRP A 38 14.45 6.44 18.38
C TRP A 38 13.33 5.71 19.13
N ALA A 39 12.66 4.76 18.45
CA ALA A 39 11.64 3.93 19.06
C ALA A 39 12.20 3.10 20.24
N SER A 40 13.45 2.64 20.15
CA SER A 40 14.10 1.91 21.25
C SER A 40 14.38 2.79 22.47
N LEU A 41 14.70 4.07 22.27
CA LEU A 41 14.89 5.01 23.37
C LEU A 41 13.61 5.23 24.18
N SER A 42 12.43 4.99 23.59
CA SER A 42 11.17 5.09 24.33
C SER A 42 11.07 4.11 25.50
N TYR A 43 11.89 3.07 25.54
CA TYR A 43 11.97 2.14 26.66
C TYR A 43 12.22 2.84 28.01
N PHE A 44 12.99 3.92 28.01
CA PHE A 44 13.38 4.64 29.24
C PHE A 44 12.29 5.53 29.83
N TYR A 45 11.26 5.89 29.04
CA TYR A 45 10.18 6.78 29.47
C TYR A 45 8.77 6.26 29.19
N ALA A 46 8.64 5.05 28.66
CA ALA A 46 7.34 4.44 28.41
C ALA A 46 6.66 4.00 29.69
N ILE A 47 5.34 4.16 29.73
CA ILE A 47 4.49 3.68 30.84
C ILE A 47 4.54 2.13 30.91
N ASN A 48 4.66 1.48 29.75
CA ASN A 48 4.77 0.01 29.66
C ASN A 48 6.06 -0.39 28.91
N PRO A 49 7.20 -0.56 29.60
CA PRO A 49 8.47 -0.93 28.99
C PRO A 49 8.44 -2.31 28.29
N THR A 50 7.62 -3.24 28.79
CA THR A 50 7.49 -4.58 28.19
C THR A 50 6.93 -4.52 26.79
N GLU A 51 5.94 -3.64 26.54
CA GLU A 51 5.37 -3.46 25.22
C GLU A 51 6.38 -2.83 24.25
N VAL A 52 7.23 -1.92 24.73
CA VAL A 52 8.33 -1.35 23.94
C VAL A 52 9.29 -2.43 23.49
N LEU A 53 9.70 -3.35 24.38
CA LEU A 53 10.58 -4.47 24.03
C LEU A 53 9.98 -5.36 22.95
N VAL A 54 8.70 -5.70 23.06
CA VAL A 54 7.99 -6.48 22.03
C VAL A 54 8.00 -5.75 20.68
N ASN A 55 7.77 -4.46 20.67
CA ASN A 55 7.78 -3.64 19.46
C ASN A 55 9.19 -3.50 18.85
N ILE A 56 10.22 -3.36 19.68
CA ILE A 56 11.62 -3.37 19.21
C ILE A 56 11.92 -4.67 18.45
N VAL A 57 11.57 -5.82 19.01
CA VAL A 57 11.76 -7.12 18.34
C VAL A 57 11.02 -7.17 17.00
N ARG A 58 9.79 -6.65 16.94
CA ARG A 58 9.02 -6.56 15.70
C ARG A 58 9.72 -5.69 14.65
N HIS A 59 10.26 -4.53 15.05
CA HIS A 59 10.99 -3.64 14.14
C HIS A 59 12.27 -4.27 13.61
N PHE A 60 13.05 -4.95 14.45
CA PHE A 60 14.23 -5.71 14.01
C PHE A 60 13.85 -6.83 13.04
N ASN A 61 12.79 -7.57 13.33
CA ASN A 61 12.30 -8.62 12.42
C ASN A 61 11.88 -8.07 11.06
N THR A 62 11.21 -6.91 11.04
CA THR A 62 10.83 -6.20 9.81
C THR A 62 12.06 -5.72 9.05
N LEU A 63 13.06 -5.13 9.73
CA LEU A 63 14.32 -4.71 9.13
C LEU A 63 15.03 -5.89 8.47
N PHE A 64 15.14 -7.00 9.18
CA PHE A 64 15.78 -8.21 8.66
C PHE A 64 15.06 -8.77 7.43
N MET A 65 13.72 -8.75 7.43
CA MET A 65 12.90 -9.17 6.29
C MET A 65 13.14 -8.25 5.08
N LEU A 66 13.16 -6.93 5.29
CA LEU A 66 13.44 -5.95 4.22
C LEU A 66 14.84 -6.12 3.63
N LEU A 67 15.86 -6.33 4.47
CA LEU A 67 17.22 -6.57 4.01
C LEU A 67 17.34 -7.87 3.21
N SER A 68 16.71 -8.95 3.69
CA SER A 68 16.67 -10.23 2.98
C SER A 68 16.02 -10.08 1.61
N LEU A 69 14.85 -9.41 1.56
CA LEU A 69 14.12 -9.16 0.34
C LEU A 69 14.94 -8.31 -0.66
N ALA A 70 15.57 -7.23 -0.17
CA ALA A 70 16.41 -6.36 -1.00
C ALA A 70 17.60 -7.11 -1.62
N ILE A 71 18.23 -8.00 -0.85
CA ILE A 71 19.36 -8.82 -1.33
C ILE A 71 18.89 -9.86 -2.36
N PHE A 72 17.78 -10.56 -2.09
CA PHE A 72 17.24 -11.55 -3.03
C PHE A 72 16.77 -10.93 -4.34
N LEU A 73 16.14 -9.76 -4.27
CA LEU A 73 15.65 -9.05 -5.45
C LEU A 73 16.75 -8.33 -6.24
N TYR A 74 17.94 -8.21 -5.68
CA TYR A 74 19.02 -7.43 -6.30
C TYR A 74 19.35 -7.87 -7.73
N ASN A 75 19.39 -9.16 -8.00
CA ASN A 75 19.76 -9.73 -9.29
C ASN A 75 18.58 -9.86 -10.26
N ILE A 76 17.35 -9.54 -9.82
CA ILE A 76 16.17 -9.68 -10.67
C ILE A 76 16.04 -8.45 -11.56
N ARG A 77 16.07 -8.64 -12.89
CA ARG A 77 16.04 -7.55 -13.88
C ARG A 77 14.77 -6.71 -13.77
N ASN A 78 13.62 -7.34 -13.57
CA ASN A 78 12.31 -6.67 -13.52
C ASN A 78 11.76 -6.62 -12.08
N LYS A 79 12.62 -6.42 -11.08
CA LYS A 79 12.26 -6.46 -9.66
C LYS A 79 11.12 -5.52 -9.28
N ASN A 80 11.08 -4.30 -9.84
CA ASN A 80 10.03 -3.33 -9.54
C ASN A 80 8.65 -3.84 -10.00
N SER A 81 8.57 -4.42 -11.21
CA SER A 81 7.32 -5.00 -11.71
C SER A 81 6.90 -6.23 -10.91
N LEU A 82 7.85 -7.08 -10.50
CA LEU A 82 7.58 -8.26 -9.68
C LEU A 82 7.04 -7.86 -8.29
N VAL A 83 7.69 -6.91 -7.62
CA VAL A 83 7.25 -6.39 -6.32
C VAL A 83 5.88 -5.72 -6.44
N SER A 84 5.70 -4.87 -7.45
CA SER A 84 4.41 -4.20 -7.66
C SER A 84 3.29 -5.20 -7.96
N PHE A 85 3.57 -6.26 -8.72
CA PHE A 85 2.61 -7.33 -8.97
C PHE A 85 2.24 -8.08 -7.68
N ALA A 86 3.22 -8.47 -6.86
CA ALA A 86 2.98 -9.14 -5.59
C ALA A 86 2.14 -8.25 -4.64
N ILE A 87 2.46 -6.96 -4.55
CA ILE A 87 1.68 -5.99 -3.75
C ILE A 87 0.26 -5.85 -4.31
N THR A 88 0.09 -5.86 -5.62
CA THR A 88 -1.22 -5.79 -6.28
C THR A 88 -2.09 -7.02 -5.96
N VAL A 89 -1.50 -8.22 -5.92
CA VAL A 89 -2.20 -9.44 -5.49
C VAL A 89 -2.66 -9.33 -4.04
N ILE A 90 -1.79 -8.84 -3.13
CA ILE A 90 -2.17 -8.61 -1.72
C ILE A 90 -3.31 -7.59 -1.62
N LEU A 91 -3.23 -6.49 -2.37
CA LEU A 91 -4.31 -5.49 -2.44
C LEU A 91 -5.63 -6.11 -2.92
N SER A 92 -5.58 -6.98 -3.93
CA SER A 92 -6.79 -7.65 -4.43
C SER A 92 -7.47 -8.51 -3.36
N ILE A 93 -6.68 -9.20 -2.53
CA ILE A 93 -7.18 -10.00 -1.40
C ILE A 93 -7.82 -9.09 -0.32
N GLU A 94 -7.16 -7.97 0.01
CA GLU A 94 -7.70 -7.02 0.99
C GLU A 94 -8.99 -6.37 0.51
N VAL A 95 -9.03 -5.93 -0.74
CA VAL A 95 -10.24 -5.34 -1.36
C VAL A 95 -11.38 -6.38 -1.39
N TYR A 96 -11.08 -7.62 -1.77
CA TYR A 96 -12.07 -8.70 -1.74
C TYR A 96 -12.61 -8.94 -0.33
N ALA A 97 -11.77 -8.98 0.70
CA ALA A 97 -12.19 -9.19 2.07
C ALA A 97 -13.11 -8.07 2.57
N VAL A 98 -12.80 -6.80 2.27
CA VAL A 98 -13.65 -5.66 2.63
C VAL A 98 -14.98 -5.70 1.90
N LEU A 99 -14.97 -5.95 0.59
CA LEU A 99 -16.19 -6.04 -0.22
C LEU A 99 -17.08 -7.21 0.21
N ASN A 100 -16.49 -8.34 0.57
CA ASN A 100 -17.23 -9.49 1.07
C ASN A 100 -17.93 -9.16 2.40
N GLN A 101 -17.23 -8.53 3.35
CA GLN A 101 -17.83 -8.05 4.60
C GLN A 101 -18.95 -7.04 4.35
N PHE A 102 -18.74 -6.10 3.43
CA PHE A 102 -19.76 -5.13 3.02
C PHE A 102 -21.01 -5.81 2.47
N LEU A 103 -20.87 -6.76 1.53
CA LEU A 103 -21.98 -7.49 0.93
C LEU A 103 -22.70 -8.38 1.93
N GLU A 104 -21.98 -9.00 2.86
CA GLU A 104 -22.55 -9.82 3.92
C GLU A 104 -23.43 -8.98 4.87
N MET A 105 -22.93 -7.83 5.33
CA MET A 105 -23.71 -6.91 6.16
C MET A 105 -24.95 -6.39 5.42
N TYR A 106 -24.80 -6.01 4.15
CA TYR A 106 -25.92 -5.56 3.35
C TYR A 106 -27.02 -6.62 3.21
N ARG A 107 -26.63 -7.90 3.04
CA ARG A 107 -27.60 -9.02 2.90
C ARG A 107 -28.26 -9.41 4.21
N THR A 108 -27.55 -9.33 5.33
CA THR A 108 -28.04 -9.83 6.62
C THR A 108 -28.84 -8.79 7.41
N THR A 109 -28.37 -7.55 7.43
CA THR A 109 -28.95 -6.51 8.28
C THR A 109 -29.56 -5.35 7.50
N GLY A 110 -29.24 -5.20 6.21
CA GLY A 110 -29.57 -4.02 5.42
C GLY A 110 -28.84 -2.75 5.88
N ILE A 111 -28.17 -2.81 7.04
CA ILE A 111 -27.47 -1.68 7.64
C ILE A 111 -25.95 -1.94 7.54
N ILE A 112 -25.22 -0.96 7.02
CA ILE A 112 -23.77 -1.05 6.90
C ILE A 112 -23.14 -0.15 7.95
N SER A 113 -22.36 -0.77 8.83
CA SER A 113 -21.54 -0.08 9.83
C SER A 113 -20.10 0.00 9.36
N SER A 114 -19.59 1.19 9.10
CA SER A 114 -18.18 1.39 8.74
C SER A 114 -17.20 0.92 9.83
N ALA A 115 -17.66 0.86 11.09
CA ALA A 115 -16.86 0.38 12.21
C ALA A 115 -16.58 -1.15 12.14
N GLU A 116 -17.44 -1.90 11.47
CA GLU A 116 -17.33 -3.36 11.33
C GLU A 116 -16.54 -3.79 10.10
N LEU A 117 -16.29 -2.86 9.14
CA LEU A 117 -15.48 -3.10 7.95
C LEU A 117 -14.00 -3.14 8.30
N LYS A 118 -13.56 -4.21 8.93
CA LYS A 118 -12.19 -4.38 9.46
C LYS A 118 -11.24 -5.02 8.45
N GLY A 119 -11.77 -5.66 7.42
CA GLY A 119 -10.95 -6.37 6.41
C GLY A 119 -10.07 -7.46 7.02
N VAL A 120 -8.94 -7.72 6.37
CA VAL A 120 -7.97 -8.75 6.79
C VAL A 120 -7.24 -8.39 8.09
N THR A 121 -7.05 -7.10 8.37
CA THR A 121 -6.22 -6.63 9.51
C THR A 121 -6.97 -6.59 10.84
N ALA A 122 -8.26 -6.88 10.85
CA ALA A 122 -9.16 -6.75 12.01
C ALA A 122 -9.26 -5.31 12.58
N ASN A 123 -8.70 -4.31 11.89
CA ASN A 123 -8.75 -2.90 12.27
C ASN A 123 -9.00 -2.04 11.04
N ARG A 124 -10.12 -1.31 11.01
CA ARG A 124 -10.54 -0.49 9.86
C ARG A 124 -9.50 0.53 9.40
N ASN A 125 -8.84 1.21 10.34
CA ASN A 125 -7.87 2.25 10.01
C ASN A 125 -6.58 1.65 9.41
N ILE A 126 -6.15 0.49 9.93
CA ILE A 126 -4.99 -0.24 9.39
C ILE A 126 -5.32 -0.78 8.00
N THR A 127 -6.52 -1.34 7.79
CA THR A 127 -6.98 -1.81 6.48
C THR A 127 -7.03 -0.66 5.46
N ALA A 128 -7.63 0.47 5.84
CA ALA A 128 -7.71 1.63 4.96
C ALA A 128 -6.31 2.18 4.60
N PHE A 129 -5.41 2.32 5.57
CA PHE A 129 -4.03 2.73 5.34
C PHE A 129 -3.29 1.72 4.44
N SER A 130 -3.48 0.43 4.69
CA SER A 130 -2.90 -0.67 3.92
C SER A 130 -3.33 -0.62 2.45
N ILE A 131 -4.62 -0.37 2.18
CA ILE A 131 -5.14 -0.19 0.82
C ILE A 131 -4.51 1.06 0.17
N ALA A 132 -4.56 2.21 0.85
CA ALA A 132 -4.08 3.49 0.30
C ALA A 132 -2.60 3.42 -0.13
N ILE A 133 -1.71 2.86 0.71
CA ILE A 133 -0.27 2.78 0.42
C ILE A 133 0.06 1.83 -0.73
N LYS A 134 -0.84 0.91 -1.10
CA LYS A 134 -0.63 -0.04 -2.20
C LYS A 134 -1.09 0.49 -3.56
N LEU A 135 -1.97 1.50 -3.61
CA LEU A 135 -2.46 2.08 -4.87
C LEU A 135 -1.34 2.54 -5.82
N PRO A 136 -0.24 3.19 -5.36
CA PRO A 136 0.85 3.59 -6.24
C PRO A 136 1.51 2.44 -7.00
N TYR A 137 1.54 1.24 -6.43
CA TYR A 137 2.13 0.05 -7.08
C TYR A 137 1.25 -0.46 -8.22
N VAL A 138 -0.08 -0.38 -8.07
CA VAL A 138 -1.02 -0.71 -9.14
C VAL A 138 -0.89 0.29 -10.28
N LEU A 139 -0.76 1.59 -9.96
CA LEU A 139 -0.51 2.63 -10.94
C LEU A 139 0.79 2.41 -11.71
N TYR A 140 1.87 2.05 -11.02
CA TYR A 140 3.12 1.69 -11.67
C TYR A 140 2.92 0.56 -12.69
N LEU A 141 2.11 -0.47 -12.37
CA LEU A 141 1.81 -1.54 -13.32
C LEU A 141 1.00 -1.05 -14.53
N ILE A 142 0.10 -0.07 -14.37
CA ILE A 142 -0.60 0.56 -15.51
C ILE A 142 0.41 1.24 -16.44
N PHE A 143 1.39 1.99 -15.89
CA PHE A 143 2.42 2.66 -16.68
C PHE A 143 3.31 1.68 -17.45
N VAL A 144 3.72 0.59 -16.80
CA VAL A 144 4.64 -0.41 -17.41
C VAL A 144 3.92 -1.38 -18.33
N SER A 145 2.62 -1.62 -18.12
CA SER A 145 1.84 -2.58 -18.91
C SER A 145 1.67 -2.09 -20.35
N ARG A 146 1.98 -2.98 -21.30
CA ARG A 146 1.76 -2.74 -22.74
C ARG A 146 0.36 -3.15 -23.20
N ARG A 147 -0.27 -4.10 -22.52
CA ARG A 147 -1.57 -4.67 -22.91
C ARG A 147 -2.71 -3.86 -22.32
N PHE A 148 -3.64 -3.42 -23.17
CA PHE A 148 -4.80 -2.62 -22.78
C PHE A 148 -5.69 -3.33 -21.74
N LEU A 149 -5.91 -4.63 -21.88
CA LEU A 149 -6.70 -5.42 -20.94
C LEU A 149 -6.17 -5.32 -19.49
N PHE A 150 -4.85 -5.44 -19.30
CA PHE A 150 -4.26 -5.30 -17.95
C PHE A 150 -4.42 -3.89 -17.39
N LYS A 151 -4.37 -2.85 -18.22
CA LYS A 151 -4.63 -1.47 -17.77
C LYS A 151 -6.05 -1.31 -17.24
N ILE A 152 -7.04 -1.91 -17.94
CA ILE A 152 -8.45 -1.90 -17.48
C ILE A 152 -8.57 -2.66 -16.16
N LEU A 153 -8.00 -3.86 -16.03
CA LEU A 153 -8.06 -4.64 -14.80
C LEU A 153 -7.44 -3.90 -13.62
N TYR A 154 -6.29 -3.29 -13.81
CA TYR A 154 -5.63 -2.48 -12.77
C TYR A 154 -6.45 -1.22 -12.44
N SER A 155 -7.05 -0.56 -13.43
CA SER A 155 -7.93 0.59 -13.20
C SER A 155 -9.18 0.20 -12.42
N LEU A 156 -9.76 -0.97 -12.72
CA LEU A 156 -10.88 -1.53 -11.95
C LEU A 156 -10.47 -1.80 -10.49
N LEU A 157 -9.28 -2.35 -10.27
CA LEU A 157 -8.78 -2.58 -8.92
C LEU A 157 -8.56 -1.27 -8.16
N ILE A 158 -8.09 -0.21 -8.83
CA ILE A 158 -8.00 1.13 -8.24
C ILE A 158 -9.37 1.64 -7.85
N PHE A 159 -10.38 1.52 -8.74
CA PHE A 159 -11.76 1.90 -8.42
C PHE A 159 -12.27 1.16 -7.18
N LEU A 160 -12.13 -0.16 -7.14
CA LEU A 160 -12.58 -0.97 -6.00
C LEU A 160 -11.82 -0.62 -4.72
N GLY A 161 -10.52 -0.37 -4.79
CA GLY A 161 -9.71 0.08 -3.65
C GLY A 161 -10.17 1.44 -3.11
N LEU A 162 -10.40 2.42 -3.98
CA LEU A 162 -10.91 3.74 -3.61
C LEU A 162 -12.35 3.67 -3.07
N PHE A 163 -13.18 2.81 -3.64
CA PHE A 163 -14.52 2.54 -3.13
C PHE A 163 -14.47 1.93 -1.72
N CYS A 164 -13.57 0.95 -1.48
CA CYS A 164 -13.35 0.42 -0.14
C CYS A 164 -12.93 1.50 0.86
N LEU A 165 -12.04 2.43 0.48
CA LEU A 165 -11.67 3.56 1.34
C LEU A 165 -12.86 4.45 1.70
N SER A 166 -13.78 4.65 0.74
CA SER A 166 -15.00 5.43 0.95
C SER A 166 -15.94 4.76 1.95
N ILE A 167 -16.23 3.47 1.78
CA ILE A 167 -17.18 2.74 2.67
C ILE A 167 -16.61 2.51 4.07
N ILE A 168 -15.28 2.41 4.23
CA ILE A 168 -14.61 2.34 5.54
C ILE A 168 -14.67 3.70 6.27
N GLU A 169 -14.98 4.79 5.55
CA GLU A 169 -15.04 6.16 6.08
C GLU A 169 -13.73 6.63 6.73
N SER A 170 -12.59 6.14 6.21
CA SER A 170 -11.27 6.56 6.70
C SER A 170 -10.84 7.86 6.02
N ARG A 171 -11.19 9.00 6.62
CA ARG A 171 -10.90 10.34 6.08
C ARG A 171 -9.42 10.53 5.78
N ALA A 172 -8.52 10.11 6.69
CA ALA A 172 -7.08 10.23 6.52
C ALA A 172 -6.56 9.42 5.33
N SER A 173 -7.04 8.18 5.15
CA SER A 173 -6.62 7.32 4.04
C SER A 173 -7.17 7.80 2.70
N PHE A 174 -8.38 8.36 2.69
CA PHE A 174 -8.96 8.97 1.49
C PHE A 174 -8.22 10.24 1.10
N LEU A 175 -7.86 11.08 2.07
CA LEU A 175 -6.99 12.25 1.84
C LEU A 175 -5.63 11.84 1.28
N ALA A 176 -5.00 10.79 1.84
CA ALA A 176 -3.74 10.26 1.35
C ALA A 176 -3.85 9.79 -0.11
N ALA A 177 -4.94 9.11 -0.49
CA ALA A 177 -5.20 8.72 -1.87
C ALA A 177 -5.35 9.95 -2.78
N GLY A 178 -6.00 11.02 -2.31
CA GLY A 178 -6.09 12.30 -3.02
C GLY A 178 -4.72 12.95 -3.25
N VAL A 179 -3.87 12.99 -2.21
CA VAL A 179 -2.50 13.50 -2.31
C VAL A 179 -1.69 12.70 -3.32
N ILE A 180 -1.80 11.36 -3.30
CA ILE A 180 -1.17 10.49 -4.31
C ILE A 180 -1.63 10.87 -5.71
N GLY A 181 -2.93 11.10 -5.91
CA GLY A 181 -3.49 11.54 -7.20
C GLY A 181 -2.89 12.86 -7.69
N VAL A 182 -2.78 13.86 -6.80
CA VAL A 182 -2.15 15.16 -7.12
C VAL A 182 -0.69 14.99 -7.48
N LEU A 183 0.09 14.23 -6.71
CA LEU A 183 1.50 13.99 -6.99
C LEU A 183 1.70 13.27 -8.34
N LEU A 184 0.86 12.31 -8.66
CA LEU A 184 0.87 11.62 -9.95
C LEU A 184 0.52 12.56 -11.10
N PHE A 185 -0.47 13.43 -10.91
CA PHE A 185 -0.81 14.44 -11.91
C PHE A 185 0.37 15.39 -12.18
N LEU A 186 0.99 15.93 -11.14
CA LEU A 186 2.15 16.80 -11.25
C LEU A 186 3.33 16.10 -11.93
N TRP A 187 3.60 14.84 -11.53
CA TRP A 187 4.64 14.03 -12.14
C TRP A 187 4.40 13.79 -13.64
N SER A 188 3.18 13.43 -14.01
CA SER A 188 2.85 13.17 -15.42
C SER A 188 2.82 14.44 -16.26
N ALA A 189 2.41 15.58 -15.68
CA ALA A 189 2.51 16.89 -16.31
C ALA A 189 3.98 17.26 -16.58
N TYR A 190 4.86 17.04 -15.60
CA TYR A 190 6.29 17.24 -15.76
C TYR A 190 6.88 16.36 -16.86
N LEU A 191 6.54 15.06 -16.89
CA LEU A 191 7.00 14.14 -17.93
C LEU A 191 6.47 14.55 -19.32
N SER A 192 5.20 14.94 -19.41
CA SER A 192 4.59 15.41 -20.67
C SER A 192 5.27 16.68 -21.20
N TYR A 193 5.61 17.60 -20.31
CA TYR A 193 6.37 18.79 -20.64
C TYR A 193 7.78 18.45 -21.15
N LYS A 194 8.49 17.57 -20.43
CA LYS A 194 9.86 17.15 -20.76
C LYS A 194 9.94 16.40 -22.09
N GLU A 195 8.98 15.50 -22.35
CA GLU A 195 8.94 14.65 -23.56
C GLU A 195 8.15 15.30 -24.70
N LYS A 196 7.60 16.50 -24.51
CA LYS A 196 6.72 17.20 -25.47
C LYS A 196 5.59 16.30 -25.99
N SER A 197 5.04 15.46 -25.13
CA SER A 197 4.01 14.47 -25.45
C SER A 197 2.92 14.41 -24.37
N LEU A 198 1.66 14.51 -24.77
CA LEU A 198 0.51 14.41 -23.86
C LEU A 198 0.21 12.98 -23.40
N LYS A 199 0.95 11.98 -23.90
CA LYS A 199 0.73 10.56 -23.57
C LYS A 199 0.71 10.27 -22.08
N HIS A 200 1.60 10.91 -21.30
CA HIS A 200 1.66 10.70 -19.85
C HIS A 200 0.48 11.33 -19.12
N MET A 201 -0.07 12.43 -19.61
CA MET A 201 -1.29 13.04 -19.05
C MET A 201 -2.51 12.11 -19.23
N PHE A 202 -2.66 11.48 -20.39
CA PHE A 202 -3.75 10.52 -20.61
C PHE A 202 -3.68 9.30 -19.68
N LEU A 203 -2.49 8.92 -19.22
CA LEU A 203 -2.36 7.83 -18.24
C LEU A 203 -2.99 8.18 -16.87
N ASN A 204 -3.10 9.47 -16.52
CA ASN A 204 -3.78 9.87 -15.30
C ASN A 204 -5.28 9.54 -15.31
N LEU A 205 -5.89 9.43 -16.49
CA LEU A 205 -7.30 9.03 -16.57
C LEU A 205 -7.57 7.68 -15.91
N TYR A 206 -6.59 6.76 -15.94
CA TYR A 206 -6.71 5.45 -15.27
C TYR A 206 -6.76 5.55 -13.73
N TYR A 207 -6.43 6.71 -13.16
CA TYR A 207 -6.58 6.97 -11.73
C TYR A 207 -7.70 7.96 -11.43
N LEU A 208 -7.75 9.07 -12.12
CA LEU A 208 -8.72 10.14 -11.87
C LEU A 208 -10.16 9.70 -12.19
N THR A 209 -10.35 8.94 -13.28
CA THR A 209 -11.67 8.40 -13.62
C THR A 209 -12.19 7.43 -12.56
N PRO A 210 -11.44 6.39 -12.12
CA PRO A 210 -11.84 5.54 -11.00
C PRO A 210 -12.10 6.30 -9.71
N MET A 211 -11.30 7.31 -9.39
CA MET A 211 -11.49 8.14 -8.20
C MET A 211 -12.80 8.92 -8.26
N PHE A 212 -13.12 9.52 -9.40
CA PHE A 212 -14.36 10.23 -9.59
C PHE A 212 -15.59 9.31 -9.44
N PHE A 213 -15.55 8.13 -10.07
CA PHE A 213 -16.62 7.15 -9.93
C PHE A 213 -16.76 6.61 -8.51
N ALA A 214 -15.66 6.43 -7.78
CA ALA A 214 -15.71 6.01 -6.38
C ALA A 214 -16.38 7.06 -5.48
N ILE A 215 -16.14 8.35 -5.72
CA ILE A 215 -16.80 9.46 -5.02
C ILE A 215 -18.30 9.47 -5.32
N ILE A 216 -18.70 9.35 -6.58
CA ILE A 216 -20.13 9.32 -6.98
C ILE A 216 -20.82 8.10 -6.35
N ALA A 217 -20.20 6.92 -6.41
CA ALA A 217 -20.78 5.71 -5.84
C ALA A 217 -20.96 5.85 -4.32
N ASN A 218 -20.01 6.49 -3.63
CA ASN A 218 -20.16 6.77 -2.20
C ASN A 218 -21.26 7.78 -1.91
N GLN A 219 -21.40 8.84 -2.71
CA GLN A 219 -22.49 9.83 -2.55
C GLN A 219 -23.86 9.20 -2.78
N ALA A 220 -24.02 8.36 -3.82
CA ALA A 220 -25.25 7.63 -4.06
C ALA A 220 -25.62 6.75 -2.86
N TYR A 221 -24.64 6.01 -2.32
CA TYR A 221 -24.82 5.18 -1.15
C TYR A 221 -25.22 5.96 0.11
N THR A 222 -24.59 7.14 0.35
CA THR A 222 -24.92 7.98 1.53
C THR A 222 -26.26 8.68 1.38
N SER A 223 -26.70 9.02 0.17
CA SER A 223 -28.01 9.65 -0.06
C SER A 223 -29.18 8.68 0.17
N GLU A 224 -29.03 7.41 -0.17
CA GLU A 224 -30.02 6.37 0.15
C GLU A 224 -30.18 6.21 1.67
N LYS A 225 -29.07 6.18 2.42
CA LYS A 225 -29.10 6.12 3.90
C LYS A 225 -29.81 7.31 4.56
N GLY A 226 -29.73 8.51 3.96
CA GLY A 226 -30.39 9.71 4.48
C GLY A 226 -31.87 9.81 4.12
N ALA A 227 -32.34 9.04 3.14
CA ALA A 227 -33.74 9.01 2.74
C ALA A 227 -34.59 8.04 3.60
N ASP A 228 -33.92 7.06 4.25
CA ASP A 228 -34.57 6.05 5.10
C ASP A 228 -34.52 6.40 6.61
N ALA A 229 -33.96 7.56 6.99
CA ALA A 229 -33.85 8.06 8.36
C ALA A 229 -34.83 9.24 8.61
#